data_4ba148303f023e85df27a5c2e6928c89
#
_entry.id   4ba148303f023e85df27a5c2e6928c89
#
_cell.length_a   1.000
_cell.length_b   1.000
_cell.length_c   1.000
_cell.angle_alpha   90.00
_cell.angle_beta   90.00
_cell.angle_gamma   90.00
#
_symmetry.space_group_name_H-M   'P 1'
#
loop_
_entity.id
_entity.type
_entity.pdbx_description
1 polymer ?
#
loop_
_entity_poly.entity_id
_entity_poly.type
_entity_poly.pdbx_seq_one_letter_code
_entity_poly.pdbx_strand_id
1 'polypeptide(L)'
;MKQNNLKPKLGQHFLIDEKIKKIIIDSVKDTKNKNILEIGPGEGAITNKLIDISNNYLGIEYDQSLCKKLSGRYKKNPNVKFLNEDAGIFDVLKLKNFIPNDYILVGNLPYYSSNKIVRNFISSSFKPLALVVMIQKEVANNYLLKTPKMKFISNCVQMYTDPKLIINVSPESFDPMPNVHSSILSLIIKDESQIPKNSEQIISIIKKGFESPRKKIINSFVSVDKNKITNVLNELGIDINLRPGNLTLKDWKKIYEEINIEN
;
A
#
# COMPACT_ATOMS: atom_id res chain seq x y z
N MET A 1 10.64 34.25 -22.36
CA MET A 1 9.47 33.62 -21.73
C MET A 1 9.89 33.15 -20.34
N LYS A 2 9.38 33.77 -19.27
CA LYS A 2 9.73 33.39 -17.89
C LYS A 2 9.02 32.08 -17.56
N GLN A 3 9.78 30.99 -17.41
CA GLN A 3 9.27 29.76 -16.76
C GLN A 3 8.89 30.13 -15.32
N ASN A 4 7.60 30.09 -15.01
CA ASN A 4 7.12 30.14 -13.63
C ASN A 4 7.56 28.85 -12.93
N ASN A 5 8.71 28.92 -12.24
CA ASN A 5 9.14 27.92 -11.27
C ASN A 5 8.23 27.99 -10.04
N LEU A 6 7.01 27.49 -10.16
CA LEU A 6 6.19 27.15 -9.01
C LEU A 6 6.85 25.94 -8.33
N LYS A 7 7.55 26.16 -7.23
CA LYS A 7 8.01 25.08 -6.37
C LYS A 7 6.79 24.19 -6.07
N PRO A 8 6.86 22.87 -6.28
CA PRO A 8 5.73 21.99 -6.00
C PRO A 8 5.38 22.10 -4.51
N LYS A 9 4.15 22.56 -4.23
CA LYS A 9 3.65 22.85 -2.86
C LYS A 9 3.61 21.63 -1.93
N LEU A 10 3.82 20.40 -2.44
CA LEU A 10 3.57 19.14 -1.75
C LEU A 10 4.66 18.07 -1.98
N GLY A 11 5.89 18.46 -2.39
CA GLY A 11 6.93 17.46 -2.69
C GLY A 11 6.53 16.48 -3.80
N GLN A 12 5.75 16.94 -4.79
CA GLN A 12 5.32 16.15 -5.93
C GLN A 12 6.48 15.97 -6.91
N HIS A 13 6.68 14.73 -7.36
CA HIS A 13 7.63 14.34 -8.39
C HIS A 13 6.86 13.68 -9.53
N PHE A 14 6.78 14.36 -10.68
CA PHE A 14 6.02 13.86 -11.83
C PHE A 14 6.87 12.90 -12.64
N LEU A 15 6.32 11.74 -12.95
CA LEU A 15 6.98 10.72 -13.77
C LEU A 15 7.06 11.22 -15.22
N ILE A 16 8.27 11.33 -15.75
CA ILE A 16 8.54 11.77 -17.14
C ILE A 16 9.04 10.64 -18.03
N ASP A 17 9.63 9.59 -17.48
CA ASP A 17 10.25 8.47 -18.20
C ASP A 17 9.20 7.57 -18.88
N GLU A 18 9.17 7.57 -20.22
CA GLU A 18 8.21 6.80 -21.01
C GLU A 18 8.40 5.28 -20.87
N LYS A 19 9.62 4.80 -20.62
CA LYS A 19 9.86 3.36 -20.40
C LYS A 19 9.20 2.91 -19.09
N ILE A 20 9.34 3.72 -18.03
CA ILE A 20 8.72 3.44 -16.75
C ILE A 20 7.20 3.53 -16.83
N LYS A 21 6.64 4.55 -17.51
CA LYS A 21 5.20 4.64 -17.79
C LYS A 21 4.69 3.38 -18.49
N LYS A 22 5.41 2.91 -19.51
CA LYS A 22 5.07 1.69 -20.25
C LYS A 22 5.06 0.47 -19.32
N ILE A 23 6.05 0.31 -18.45
CA ILE A 23 6.13 -0.81 -17.49
C ILE A 23 4.91 -0.81 -16.56
N ILE A 24 4.49 0.35 -16.05
CA ILE A 24 3.28 0.45 -15.21
C ILE A 24 2.06 -0.02 -15.98
N ILE A 25 1.86 0.48 -17.21
CA ILE A 25 0.71 0.11 -18.04
C ILE A 25 0.72 -1.38 -18.39
N ASP A 26 1.87 -1.92 -18.78
CA ASP A 26 1.98 -3.35 -19.10
C ASP A 26 1.70 -4.23 -17.88
N SER A 27 2.04 -3.77 -16.68
CA SER A 27 1.76 -4.48 -15.42
C SER A 27 0.26 -4.60 -15.06
N VAL A 28 -0.61 -3.82 -15.71
CA VAL A 28 -2.06 -3.83 -15.49
C VAL A 28 -2.85 -4.30 -16.72
N LYS A 29 -2.23 -4.48 -17.88
CA LYS A 29 -2.91 -4.88 -19.13
C LYS A 29 -3.50 -6.31 -19.07
N ASP A 30 -2.78 -7.23 -18.47
CA ASP A 30 -3.13 -8.66 -18.48
C ASP A 30 -4.14 -9.04 -17.39
N THR A 31 -4.65 -8.05 -16.66
CA THR A 31 -5.64 -8.30 -15.62
C THR A 31 -7.03 -8.45 -16.24
N LYS A 32 -7.78 -9.45 -15.76
CA LYS A 32 -9.15 -9.68 -16.21
C LYS A 32 -10.10 -8.53 -15.91
N ASN A 33 -9.73 -7.65 -14.99
CA ASN A 33 -10.50 -6.51 -14.55
C ASN A 33 -10.05 -5.24 -15.26
N LYS A 34 -11.02 -4.53 -15.81
CA LYS A 34 -10.82 -3.26 -16.51
C LYS A 34 -11.32 -2.04 -15.72
N ASN A 35 -11.68 -2.19 -14.45
CA ASN A 35 -11.94 -1.04 -13.60
C ASN A 35 -10.61 -0.60 -12.96
N ILE A 36 -10.27 0.66 -13.10
CA ILE A 36 -9.01 1.21 -12.62
C ILE A 36 -9.27 2.37 -11.67
N LEU A 37 -8.62 2.30 -10.50
CA LEU A 37 -8.50 3.39 -9.56
C LEU A 37 -7.06 3.91 -9.62
N GLU A 38 -6.87 5.15 -10.05
CA GLU A 38 -5.56 5.82 -9.99
C GLU A 38 -5.49 6.73 -8.76
N ILE A 39 -4.46 6.55 -7.94
CA ILE A 39 -4.17 7.42 -6.80
C ILE A 39 -3.06 8.39 -7.17
N GLY A 40 -3.35 9.69 -7.03
CA GLY A 40 -2.43 10.76 -7.35
C GLY A 40 -2.10 10.86 -8.85
N PRO A 41 -3.13 10.99 -9.74
CA PRO A 41 -2.89 11.13 -11.16
C PRO A 41 -2.00 12.33 -11.54
N GLY A 42 -1.91 13.35 -10.68
CA GLY A 42 -1.06 14.50 -10.85
C GLY A 42 -1.39 15.26 -12.15
N GLU A 43 -0.43 15.42 -13.03
CA GLU A 43 -0.63 16.01 -14.35
C GLU A 43 -1.21 15.04 -15.40
N GLY A 44 -1.42 13.79 -15.02
CA GLY A 44 -1.99 12.76 -15.91
C GLY A 44 -0.94 11.99 -16.70
N ALA A 45 0.25 11.78 -16.15
CA ALA A 45 1.39 11.15 -16.83
C ALA A 45 1.08 9.75 -17.42
N ILE A 46 0.23 8.97 -16.76
CA ILE A 46 -0.20 7.63 -17.20
C ILE A 46 -1.74 7.56 -17.38
N THR A 47 -2.47 8.58 -16.94
CA THR A 47 -3.94 8.62 -16.90
C THR A 47 -4.58 8.29 -18.24
N ASN A 48 -4.14 8.91 -19.36
CA ASN A 48 -4.69 8.63 -20.69
C ASN A 48 -4.61 7.13 -21.02
N LYS A 49 -3.43 6.54 -20.82
CA LYS A 49 -3.20 5.13 -21.14
C LYS A 49 -4.00 4.19 -20.23
N LEU A 50 -4.23 4.58 -18.97
CA LEU A 50 -5.08 3.83 -18.05
C LEU A 50 -6.57 3.91 -18.45
N ILE A 51 -7.04 5.10 -18.86
CA ILE A 51 -8.39 5.29 -19.36
C ILE A 51 -8.66 4.44 -20.61
N ASP A 52 -7.71 4.41 -21.56
CA ASP A 52 -7.84 3.67 -22.82
C ASP A 52 -7.99 2.15 -22.61
N ILE A 53 -7.49 1.61 -21.49
CA ILE A 53 -7.57 0.18 -21.17
C ILE A 53 -8.64 -0.15 -20.12
N SER A 54 -9.36 0.84 -19.58
CA SER A 54 -10.35 0.68 -18.52
C SER A 54 -11.78 0.74 -19.02
N ASN A 55 -12.69 -0.03 -18.41
CA ASN A 55 -14.13 0.13 -18.60
C ASN A 55 -14.65 1.31 -17.75
N ASN A 56 -14.21 1.40 -16.50
CA ASN A 56 -14.46 2.53 -15.61
C ASN A 56 -13.12 2.98 -15.02
N TYR A 57 -12.91 4.28 -15.02
CA TYR A 57 -11.73 4.90 -14.44
C TYR A 57 -12.14 5.90 -13.37
N LEU A 58 -11.47 5.82 -12.22
CA LEU A 58 -11.60 6.79 -11.14
C LEU A 58 -10.21 7.27 -10.74
N GLY A 59 -10.00 8.59 -10.71
CA GLY A 59 -8.81 9.23 -10.15
C GLY A 59 -9.12 9.84 -8.78
N ILE A 60 -8.31 9.57 -7.76
CA ILE A 60 -8.33 10.29 -6.49
C ILE A 60 -7.09 11.19 -6.43
N GLU A 61 -7.30 12.50 -6.41
CA GLU A 61 -6.23 13.51 -6.40
C GLU A 61 -6.42 14.45 -5.22
N TYR A 62 -5.36 14.62 -4.44
CA TYR A 62 -5.36 15.50 -3.27
C TYR A 62 -5.29 16.98 -3.65
N ASP A 63 -4.53 17.32 -4.70
CA ASP A 63 -4.43 18.70 -5.20
C ASP A 63 -5.70 19.09 -5.96
N GLN A 64 -6.44 20.06 -5.41
CA GLN A 64 -7.70 20.54 -5.97
C GLN A 64 -7.53 21.10 -7.39
N SER A 65 -6.42 21.76 -7.69
CA SER A 65 -6.19 22.40 -8.99
C SER A 65 -5.95 21.35 -10.07
N LEU A 66 -5.16 20.32 -9.76
CA LEU A 66 -4.90 19.18 -10.65
C LEU A 66 -6.18 18.36 -10.85
N CYS A 67 -6.94 18.10 -9.78
CA CYS A 67 -8.22 17.40 -9.87
C CYS A 67 -9.21 18.13 -10.79
N LYS A 68 -9.36 19.47 -10.65
CA LYS A 68 -10.21 20.29 -11.54
C LYS A 68 -9.73 20.27 -12.99
N LYS A 69 -8.40 20.37 -13.22
CA LYS A 69 -7.79 20.32 -14.56
C LYS A 69 -8.10 19.00 -15.25
N LEU A 70 -7.92 17.87 -14.55
CA LEU A 70 -8.23 16.53 -15.09
C LEU A 70 -9.72 16.33 -15.31
N SER A 71 -10.58 16.69 -14.36
CA SER A 71 -12.04 16.61 -14.51
C SER A 71 -12.52 17.40 -15.73
N GLY A 72 -11.95 18.59 -15.97
CA GLY A 72 -12.25 19.39 -17.15
C GLY A 72 -11.81 18.73 -18.45
N ARG A 73 -10.60 18.15 -18.48
CA ARG A 73 -10.03 17.47 -19.66
C ARG A 73 -10.89 16.28 -20.11
N TYR A 74 -11.39 15.49 -19.15
CA TYR A 74 -12.13 14.26 -19.42
C TYR A 74 -13.64 14.39 -19.26
N LYS A 75 -14.18 15.62 -19.17
CA LYS A 75 -15.61 15.90 -18.93
C LYS A 75 -16.58 15.17 -19.89
N LYS A 76 -16.15 14.87 -21.12
CA LYS A 76 -16.96 14.19 -22.12
C LYS A 76 -16.98 12.65 -21.99
N ASN A 77 -16.14 12.08 -21.15
CA ASN A 77 -16.03 10.63 -20.96
C ASN A 77 -16.90 10.20 -19.76
N PRO A 78 -18.05 9.57 -19.97
CA PRO A 78 -19.00 9.26 -18.89
C PRO A 78 -18.42 8.26 -17.87
N ASN A 79 -17.51 7.40 -18.30
CA ASN A 79 -16.89 6.36 -17.47
C ASN A 79 -15.61 6.83 -16.74
N VAL A 80 -15.28 8.14 -16.84
CA VAL A 80 -14.09 8.72 -16.22
C VAL A 80 -14.51 9.74 -15.18
N LYS A 81 -14.03 9.57 -13.95
CA LYS A 81 -14.32 10.47 -12.83
C LYS A 81 -13.06 10.80 -12.05
N PHE A 82 -13.06 11.97 -11.42
CA PHE A 82 -12.01 12.40 -10.51
C PHE A 82 -12.61 12.91 -9.21
N LEU A 83 -12.04 12.51 -8.07
CA LEU A 83 -12.42 12.96 -6.73
C LEU A 83 -11.26 13.74 -6.12
N ASN A 84 -11.57 14.89 -5.51
CA ASN A 84 -10.58 15.64 -4.75
C ASN A 84 -10.63 15.21 -3.28
N GLU A 85 -9.82 14.21 -2.92
CA GLU A 85 -9.83 13.55 -1.62
C GLU A 85 -8.43 13.13 -1.18
N ASP A 86 -8.23 12.92 0.14
CA ASP A 86 -7.04 12.27 0.68
C ASP A 86 -7.22 10.74 0.65
N ALA A 87 -6.52 10.06 -0.24
CA ALA A 87 -6.58 8.60 -0.37
C ALA A 87 -6.18 7.84 0.91
N GLY A 88 -5.38 8.46 1.79
CA GLY A 88 -4.96 7.85 3.05
C GLY A 88 -6.04 7.76 4.13
N ILE A 89 -7.13 8.54 4.00
CA ILE A 89 -8.28 8.54 4.91
C ILE A 89 -9.61 8.38 4.18
N PHE A 90 -9.55 8.21 2.86
CA PHE A 90 -10.73 8.03 2.03
C PHE A 90 -11.53 6.80 2.48
N ASP A 91 -12.84 6.95 2.60
CA ASP A 91 -13.73 5.83 2.83
C ASP A 91 -13.83 4.96 1.57
N VAL A 92 -13.10 3.85 1.57
CA VAL A 92 -12.98 2.97 0.40
C VAL A 92 -14.34 2.38 -0.02
N LEU A 93 -15.32 2.27 0.89
CA LEU A 93 -16.66 1.77 0.54
C LEU A 93 -17.41 2.69 -0.40
N LYS A 94 -17.10 4.00 -0.39
CA LYS A 94 -17.68 4.97 -1.33
C LYS A 94 -17.30 4.67 -2.79
N LEU A 95 -16.23 3.89 -3.03
CA LEU A 95 -15.85 3.49 -4.39
C LEU A 95 -16.97 2.74 -5.10
N LYS A 96 -17.81 1.98 -4.37
CA LYS A 96 -18.94 1.25 -4.96
C LYS A 96 -19.93 2.13 -5.74
N ASN A 97 -19.96 3.43 -5.45
CA ASN A 97 -20.77 4.41 -6.18
C ASN A 97 -20.18 4.76 -7.57
N PHE A 98 -18.92 4.42 -7.82
CA PHE A 98 -18.17 4.79 -9.02
C PHE A 98 -17.63 3.58 -9.77
N ILE A 99 -17.23 2.56 -9.02
CA ILE A 99 -16.65 1.31 -9.50
C ILE A 99 -17.53 0.18 -8.99
N PRO A 100 -18.38 -0.41 -9.85
CA PRO A 100 -19.40 -1.37 -9.40
C PRO A 100 -18.85 -2.72 -8.97
N ASN A 101 -17.70 -3.11 -9.52
CA ASN A 101 -17.11 -4.44 -9.34
C ASN A 101 -15.63 -4.31 -8.96
N ASP A 102 -14.94 -5.45 -9.01
CA ASP A 102 -13.50 -5.55 -8.79
C ASP A 102 -12.69 -4.51 -9.55
N TYR A 103 -11.62 -4.05 -8.97
CA TYR A 103 -10.76 -3.02 -9.55
C TYR A 103 -9.28 -3.26 -9.25
N ILE A 104 -8.43 -2.57 -10.00
CA ILE A 104 -6.99 -2.50 -9.78
C ILE A 104 -6.65 -1.08 -9.33
N LEU A 105 -5.86 -0.97 -8.29
CA LEU A 105 -5.31 0.29 -7.84
C LEU A 105 -3.95 0.52 -8.50
N VAL A 106 -3.79 1.68 -9.12
CA VAL A 106 -2.52 2.13 -9.71
C VAL A 106 -2.14 3.47 -9.10
N GLY A 107 -0.87 3.73 -8.86
CA GLY A 107 -0.47 5.06 -8.40
C GLY A 107 1.02 5.28 -8.22
N ASN A 108 1.45 6.51 -8.51
CA ASN A 108 2.71 7.06 -8.04
C ASN A 108 2.44 7.73 -6.68
N LEU A 109 2.59 6.96 -5.59
CA LEU A 109 2.12 7.39 -4.27
C LEU A 109 3.04 8.44 -3.64
N PRO A 110 2.47 9.47 -2.98
CA PRO A 110 3.26 10.44 -2.23
C PRO A 110 4.08 9.74 -1.14
N TYR A 111 5.37 10.04 -1.06
CA TYR A 111 6.31 9.30 -0.19
C TYR A 111 5.91 9.34 1.29
N TYR A 112 5.41 10.47 1.77
CA TYR A 112 5.02 10.64 3.18
C TYR A 112 3.75 9.89 3.58
N SER A 113 2.88 9.52 2.64
CA SER A 113 1.59 8.88 2.92
C SER A 113 1.43 7.48 2.29
N SER A 114 2.40 7.00 1.53
CA SER A 114 2.30 5.73 0.79
C SER A 114 1.89 4.55 1.67
N ASN A 115 2.49 4.40 2.86
CA ASN A 115 2.13 3.35 3.82
C ASN A 115 0.66 3.45 4.27
N LYS A 116 0.19 4.68 4.55
CA LYS A 116 -1.18 4.95 4.99
C LYS A 116 -2.17 4.62 3.87
N ILE A 117 -1.87 5.06 2.64
CA ILE A 117 -2.69 4.80 1.45
C ILE A 117 -2.78 3.29 1.20
N VAL A 118 -1.64 2.60 1.05
CA VAL A 118 -1.63 1.15 0.80
C VAL A 118 -2.44 0.42 1.87
N ARG A 119 -2.21 0.71 3.15
CA ARG A 119 -2.91 0.07 4.25
C ARG A 119 -4.42 0.31 4.18
N ASN A 120 -4.86 1.55 3.91
CA ASN A 120 -6.29 1.90 3.81
C ASN A 120 -7.03 1.00 2.79
N PHE A 121 -6.41 0.75 1.63
CA PHE A 121 -7.06 -0.04 0.58
C PHE A 121 -6.95 -1.56 0.81
N ILE A 122 -5.82 -2.08 1.31
CA ILE A 122 -5.67 -3.53 1.50
C ILE A 122 -6.45 -4.07 2.69
N SER A 123 -6.76 -3.25 3.70
CA SER A 123 -7.53 -3.66 4.89
C SER A 123 -9.03 -3.41 4.75
N SER A 124 -9.48 -2.71 3.73
CA SER A 124 -10.90 -2.46 3.46
C SER A 124 -11.66 -3.76 3.16
N SER A 125 -12.97 -3.77 3.40
CA SER A 125 -13.85 -4.85 2.92
C SER A 125 -14.11 -4.79 1.42
N PHE A 126 -13.82 -3.68 0.74
CA PHE A 126 -13.84 -3.54 -0.71
C PHE A 126 -12.40 -3.35 -1.21
N LYS A 127 -11.64 -4.44 -1.20
CA LYS A 127 -10.23 -4.47 -1.63
C LYS A 127 -10.10 -4.44 -3.14
N PRO A 128 -9.00 -3.85 -3.70
CA PRO A 128 -8.65 -4.09 -5.10
C PRO A 128 -8.25 -5.55 -5.33
N LEU A 129 -8.22 -6.02 -6.56
CA LEU A 129 -7.61 -7.32 -6.90
C LEU A 129 -6.08 -7.28 -6.77
N ALA A 130 -5.50 -6.15 -7.14
CA ALA A 130 -4.08 -5.89 -7.03
C ALA A 130 -3.82 -4.40 -6.92
N LEU A 131 -2.66 -4.05 -6.39
CA LEU A 131 -2.12 -2.69 -6.43
C LEU A 131 -0.82 -2.71 -7.24
N VAL A 132 -0.69 -1.82 -8.21
CA VAL A 132 0.57 -1.50 -8.90
C VAL A 132 0.99 -0.12 -8.46
N VAL A 133 1.92 -0.06 -7.53
CA VAL A 133 2.29 1.20 -6.86
C VAL A 133 3.78 1.51 -6.99
N MET A 134 4.07 2.78 -7.23
CA MET A 134 5.42 3.31 -7.18
C MET A 134 5.61 4.07 -5.87
N ILE A 135 6.60 3.66 -5.08
CA ILE A 135 6.92 4.16 -3.74
C ILE A 135 8.43 4.29 -3.57
N GLN A 136 8.88 4.94 -2.50
CA GLN A 136 10.32 4.98 -2.18
C GLN A 136 10.91 3.57 -2.08
N LYS A 137 12.11 3.36 -2.62
CA LYS A 137 12.81 2.07 -2.63
C LYS A 137 12.98 1.48 -1.24
N GLU A 138 13.24 2.29 -0.23
CA GLU A 138 13.35 1.82 1.16
C GLU A 138 12.02 1.25 1.67
N VAL A 139 10.91 1.93 1.38
CA VAL A 139 9.56 1.47 1.76
C VAL A 139 9.22 0.18 1.02
N ALA A 140 9.52 0.12 -0.28
CA ALA A 140 9.34 -1.09 -1.08
C ALA A 140 10.13 -2.28 -0.53
N ASN A 141 11.40 -2.07 -0.18
CA ASN A 141 12.24 -3.08 0.44
C ASN A 141 11.64 -3.58 1.75
N ASN A 142 11.04 -2.67 2.57
CA ASN A 142 10.38 -3.06 3.81
C ASN A 142 9.17 -3.97 3.56
N TYR A 143 8.39 -3.76 2.49
CA TYR A 143 7.26 -4.64 2.14
C TYR A 143 7.70 -6.06 1.75
N LEU A 144 8.90 -6.17 1.13
CA LEU A 144 9.45 -7.41 0.61
C LEU A 144 10.23 -8.24 1.65
N LEU A 145 10.47 -7.69 2.85
CA LEU A 145 11.23 -8.40 3.88
C LEU A 145 10.60 -9.75 4.23
N LYS A 146 11.48 -10.71 4.50
CA LYS A 146 11.14 -12.05 5.01
C LYS A 146 11.73 -12.23 6.40
N THR A 147 11.27 -13.25 7.12
CA THR A 147 11.95 -13.70 8.35
C THR A 147 13.41 -14.03 8.03
N PRO A 148 14.35 -13.72 8.92
CA PRO A 148 14.18 -13.17 10.27
C PRO A 148 14.22 -11.64 10.36
N LYS A 149 13.98 -10.92 9.26
CA LYS A 149 14.15 -9.45 9.18
C LYS A 149 12.83 -8.69 9.02
N MET A 150 11.69 -9.33 9.35
CA MET A 150 10.38 -8.70 9.25
C MET A 150 10.30 -7.42 10.07
N LYS A 151 9.58 -6.44 9.53
CA LYS A 151 9.17 -5.21 10.23
C LYS A 151 7.66 -5.22 10.46
N PHE A 152 7.16 -4.33 11.29
CA PHE A 152 5.71 -4.17 11.48
C PHE A 152 4.99 -4.00 10.14
N ILE A 153 5.47 -3.09 9.29
CA ILE A 153 4.84 -2.82 7.98
C ILE A 153 4.91 -4.01 7.03
N SER A 154 5.98 -4.83 7.09
CA SER A 154 6.09 -6.06 6.31
C SER A 154 4.95 -7.02 6.65
N ASN A 155 4.69 -7.20 7.95
CA ASN A 155 3.59 -8.04 8.43
C ASN A 155 2.23 -7.47 7.99
N CYS A 156 2.01 -6.15 8.12
CA CYS A 156 0.75 -5.52 7.69
C CYS A 156 0.46 -5.75 6.21
N VAL A 157 1.45 -5.54 5.34
CA VAL A 157 1.26 -5.70 3.89
C VAL A 157 1.10 -7.18 3.52
N GLN A 158 1.97 -8.06 4.06
CA GLN A 158 1.95 -9.49 3.74
C GLN A 158 0.81 -10.25 4.41
N MET A 159 0.08 -9.66 5.36
CA MET A 159 -1.18 -10.21 5.87
C MET A 159 -2.21 -10.31 4.75
N TYR A 160 -2.29 -9.30 3.90
CA TYR A 160 -3.32 -9.17 2.87
C TYR A 160 -2.84 -9.42 1.45
N THR A 161 -1.52 -9.33 1.19
CA THR A 161 -0.97 -9.33 -0.17
C THR A 161 0.25 -10.20 -0.31
N ASP A 162 0.56 -10.55 -1.56
CA ASP A 162 1.84 -11.12 -1.98
C ASP A 162 2.64 -10.05 -2.75
N PRO A 163 3.56 -9.34 -2.07
CA PRO A 163 4.31 -8.25 -2.67
C PRO A 163 5.42 -8.79 -3.59
N LYS A 164 5.53 -8.20 -4.81
CA LYS A 164 6.59 -8.50 -5.78
C LYS A 164 7.19 -7.20 -6.30
N LEU A 165 8.52 -7.16 -6.40
CA LEU A 165 9.22 -6.08 -7.08
C LEU A 165 9.07 -6.23 -8.59
N ILE A 166 8.60 -5.18 -9.27
CA ILE A 166 8.60 -5.11 -10.73
C ILE A 166 9.94 -4.54 -11.19
N ILE A 167 10.27 -3.32 -10.75
CA ILE A 167 11.53 -2.64 -11.12
C ILE A 167 11.90 -1.56 -10.10
N ASN A 168 13.20 -1.26 -9.99
CA ASN A 168 13.69 -0.04 -9.34
C ASN A 168 13.70 1.11 -10.36
N VAL A 169 13.34 2.31 -9.90
CA VAL A 169 13.22 3.52 -10.71
C VAL A 169 14.21 4.55 -10.21
N SER A 170 15.00 5.09 -11.11
CA SER A 170 16.00 6.08 -10.76
C SER A 170 15.39 7.49 -10.63
N PRO A 171 16.01 8.39 -9.85
CA PRO A 171 15.52 9.76 -9.66
C PRO A 171 15.34 10.56 -10.94
N GLU A 172 16.18 10.30 -11.96
CA GLU A 172 16.15 10.99 -13.26
C GLU A 172 14.87 10.74 -14.05
N SER A 173 14.10 9.71 -13.66
CA SER A 173 12.79 9.41 -14.26
C SER A 173 11.69 10.43 -13.87
N PHE A 174 12.01 11.42 -13.02
CA PHE A 174 11.03 12.38 -12.46
C PHE A 174 11.45 13.84 -12.66
N ASP A 175 10.45 14.72 -12.74
CA ASP A 175 10.61 16.17 -12.70
C ASP A 175 9.60 16.79 -11.69
N PRO A 176 10.07 17.54 -10.66
CA PRO A 176 11.46 17.65 -10.22
C PRO A 176 12.03 16.32 -9.73
N MET A 177 13.33 16.14 -9.91
CA MET A 177 14.04 14.93 -9.49
C MET A 177 14.04 14.75 -7.98
N PRO A 178 13.61 13.59 -7.43
CA PRO A 178 13.69 13.30 -6.00
C PRO A 178 15.13 12.97 -5.57
N ASN A 179 15.40 13.09 -4.27
CA ASN A 179 16.71 12.73 -3.69
C ASN A 179 16.89 11.22 -3.48
N VAL A 180 15.89 10.40 -3.74
CA VAL A 180 15.89 8.97 -3.46
C VAL A 180 15.33 8.18 -4.62
N HIS A 181 15.79 6.93 -4.75
CA HIS A 181 15.23 5.99 -5.71
C HIS A 181 13.81 5.59 -5.33
N SER A 182 13.01 5.26 -6.35
CA SER A 182 11.70 4.63 -6.20
C SER A 182 11.74 3.15 -6.61
N SER A 183 10.66 2.45 -6.35
CA SER A 183 10.44 1.09 -6.85
C SER A 183 8.97 0.92 -7.20
N ILE A 184 8.69 0.19 -8.26
CA ILE A 184 7.35 -0.25 -8.62
C ILE A 184 7.15 -1.65 -8.05
N LEU A 185 6.09 -1.81 -7.27
CA LEU A 185 5.64 -3.08 -6.71
C LEU A 185 4.29 -3.49 -7.30
N SER A 186 4.12 -4.79 -7.48
CA SER A 186 2.81 -5.43 -7.58
C SER A 186 2.47 -6.06 -6.23
N LEU A 187 1.32 -5.68 -5.67
CA LEU A 187 0.77 -6.24 -4.44
C LEU A 187 -0.52 -6.96 -4.83
N ILE A 188 -0.46 -8.26 -5.03
CA ILE A 188 -1.63 -9.09 -5.39
C ILE A 188 -2.37 -9.40 -4.09
N ILE A 189 -3.65 -9.07 -4.02
CA ILE A 189 -4.48 -9.40 -2.85
C ILE A 189 -4.65 -10.92 -2.78
N LYS A 190 -4.47 -11.47 -1.59
CA LYS A 190 -4.69 -12.89 -1.31
C LYS A 190 -6.16 -13.24 -1.36
N ASP A 191 -6.46 -14.49 -1.68
CA ASP A 191 -7.82 -15.01 -1.57
C ASP A 191 -8.36 -14.83 -0.13
N GLU A 192 -9.65 -14.59 0.00
CA GLU A 192 -10.27 -14.37 1.31
C GLU A 192 -10.04 -15.54 2.28
N SER A 193 -9.94 -16.76 1.78
CA SER A 193 -9.60 -17.95 2.57
C SER A 193 -8.21 -17.92 3.20
N GLN A 194 -7.29 -17.15 2.63
CA GLN A 194 -5.91 -16.99 3.11
C GLN A 194 -5.77 -15.81 4.09
N ILE A 195 -6.75 -14.91 4.14
CA ILE A 195 -6.75 -13.75 5.05
C ILE A 195 -7.54 -14.13 6.30
N PRO A 196 -6.93 -14.13 7.50
CA PRO A 196 -7.65 -14.40 8.73
C PRO A 196 -8.81 -13.42 8.94
N LYS A 197 -9.99 -13.90 9.34
CA LYS A 197 -11.17 -13.04 9.64
C LYS A 197 -10.87 -11.98 10.70
N ASN A 198 -9.95 -12.29 11.62
CA ASN A 198 -9.48 -11.44 12.71
C ASN A 198 -8.12 -10.76 12.38
N SER A 199 -7.84 -10.50 11.09
CA SER A 199 -6.58 -9.93 10.61
C SER A 199 -6.22 -8.60 11.31
N GLU A 200 -7.17 -7.70 11.52
CA GLU A 200 -6.91 -6.42 12.22
C GLU A 200 -6.55 -6.62 13.69
N GLN A 201 -7.17 -7.57 14.37
CA GLN A 201 -6.83 -7.92 15.76
C GLN A 201 -5.43 -8.53 15.83
N ILE A 202 -5.08 -9.43 14.89
CA ILE A 202 -3.73 -9.98 14.77
C ILE A 202 -2.70 -8.85 14.52
N ILE A 203 -3.00 -7.92 13.64
CA ILE A 203 -2.15 -6.74 13.38
C ILE A 203 -1.98 -5.89 14.65
N SER A 204 -3.03 -5.78 15.49
CA SER A 204 -2.92 -5.10 16.78
C SER A 204 -1.93 -5.79 17.73
N ILE A 205 -1.94 -7.12 17.79
CA ILE A 205 -0.95 -7.90 18.56
C ILE A 205 0.47 -7.72 17.98
N ILE A 206 0.61 -7.80 16.66
CA ILE A 206 1.89 -7.54 15.99
C ILE A 206 2.40 -6.15 16.35
N LYS A 207 1.54 -5.12 16.34
CA LYS A 207 1.90 -3.75 16.73
C LYS A 207 2.47 -3.70 18.15
N LYS A 208 1.81 -4.35 19.10
CA LYS A 208 2.29 -4.48 20.50
C LYS A 208 3.65 -5.19 20.55
N GLY A 209 3.81 -6.30 19.84
CA GLY A 209 5.07 -7.03 19.74
C GLY A 209 6.22 -6.21 19.12
N PHE A 210 5.92 -5.21 18.30
CA PHE A 210 6.90 -4.30 17.70
C PHE A 210 7.08 -2.98 18.45
N GLU A 211 6.55 -2.81 19.67
CA GLU A 211 6.79 -1.61 20.51
C GLU A 211 8.27 -1.41 20.80
N SER A 212 9.02 -2.50 20.93
CA SER A 212 10.47 -2.48 21.10
C SER A 212 11.17 -3.48 20.18
N PRO A 213 11.24 -3.25 18.86
CA PRO A 213 11.60 -4.27 17.86
C PRO A 213 13.04 -4.77 17.94
N ARG A 214 13.92 -4.06 18.64
CA ARG A 214 15.33 -4.48 18.85
C ARG A 214 15.52 -5.38 20.07
N LYS A 215 14.53 -5.45 20.97
CA LYS A 215 14.56 -6.31 22.15
C LYS A 215 14.15 -7.76 21.80
N LYS A 216 14.47 -8.70 22.70
CA LYS A 216 13.91 -10.06 22.65
C LYS A 216 12.39 -10.00 22.69
N ILE A 217 11.71 -10.96 22.08
CA ILE A 217 10.24 -10.96 21.96
C ILE A 217 9.55 -10.83 23.31
N ILE A 218 10.04 -11.53 24.34
CA ILE A 218 9.54 -11.45 25.72
C ILE A 218 9.61 -10.03 26.32
N ASN A 219 10.51 -9.18 25.85
CA ASN A 219 10.74 -7.82 26.32
C ASN A 219 10.26 -6.77 25.31
N SER A 220 9.70 -7.18 24.19
CA SER A 220 9.24 -6.26 23.15
C SER A 220 7.78 -5.83 23.35
N PHE A 221 6.99 -6.65 24.04
CA PHE A 221 5.64 -6.32 24.48
C PHE A 221 5.69 -5.45 25.73
N VAL A 222 5.73 -4.12 25.55
CA VAL A 222 5.84 -3.18 26.68
C VAL A 222 4.48 -3.04 27.40
N SER A 223 3.39 -3.09 26.66
CA SER A 223 2.02 -2.88 27.14
C SER A 223 1.28 -4.16 27.55
N VAL A 224 1.95 -5.30 27.61
CA VAL A 224 1.35 -6.59 27.98
C VAL A 224 2.10 -7.20 29.16
N ASP A 225 1.39 -7.85 30.05
CA ASP A 225 2.00 -8.54 31.20
C ASP A 225 3.05 -9.55 30.74
N LYS A 226 4.23 -9.47 31.38
CA LYS A 226 5.40 -10.26 30.97
C LYS A 226 5.21 -11.75 31.23
N ASN A 227 4.54 -12.11 32.33
CA ASN A 227 4.32 -13.53 32.68
C ASN A 227 3.33 -14.14 31.68
N LYS A 228 2.27 -13.40 31.35
CA LYS A 228 1.30 -13.81 30.31
C LYS A 228 1.99 -14.10 28.98
N ILE A 229 2.80 -13.16 28.48
CA ILE A 229 3.54 -13.36 27.21
C ILE A 229 4.53 -14.53 27.31
N THR A 230 5.21 -14.70 28.46
CA THR A 230 6.17 -15.81 28.65
C THR A 230 5.45 -17.16 28.55
N ASN A 231 4.30 -17.31 29.22
CA ASN A 231 3.52 -18.54 29.19
C ASN A 231 3.07 -18.85 27.76
N VAL A 232 2.46 -17.88 27.07
CA VAL A 232 2.01 -18.05 25.68
C VAL A 232 3.14 -18.46 24.74
N LEU A 233 4.32 -17.82 24.84
CA LEU A 233 5.45 -18.17 23.97
C LEU A 233 5.96 -19.59 24.26
N ASN A 234 6.03 -20.00 25.53
CA ASN A 234 6.46 -21.35 25.94
C ASN A 234 5.46 -22.42 25.46
N GLU A 235 4.17 -22.22 25.65
CA GLU A 235 3.10 -23.14 25.17
C GLU A 235 3.15 -23.34 23.66
N LEU A 236 3.45 -22.27 22.91
CA LEU A 236 3.59 -22.32 21.46
C LEU A 236 4.95 -22.85 20.99
N GLY A 237 5.88 -23.12 21.90
CA GLY A 237 7.25 -23.55 21.57
C GLY A 237 8.07 -22.48 20.85
N ILE A 238 7.74 -21.19 21.05
CA ILE A 238 8.45 -20.06 20.45
C ILE A 238 9.59 -19.62 21.38
N ASP A 239 10.83 -19.65 20.89
CA ASP A 239 11.99 -19.21 21.67
C ASP A 239 11.84 -17.74 22.11
N ILE A 240 11.76 -17.51 23.41
CA ILE A 240 11.62 -16.21 24.06
C ILE A 240 12.78 -15.24 23.76
N ASN A 241 13.92 -15.75 23.28
CA ASN A 241 15.09 -14.96 22.90
C ASN A 241 15.01 -14.40 21.48
N LEU A 242 14.10 -14.88 20.65
CA LEU A 242 13.86 -14.32 19.33
C LEU A 242 13.48 -12.83 19.41
N ARG A 243 13.63 -12.12 18.30
CA ARG A 243 13.11 -10.76 18.14
C ARG A 243 11.80 -10.78 17.33
N PRO A 244 10.96 -9.75 17.44
CA PRO A 244 9.69 -9.68 16.69
C PRO A 244 9.84 -9.95 15.17
N GLY A 245 10.96 -9.49 14.58
CA GLY A 245 11.25 -9.72 13.16
C GLY A 245 11.57 -11.17 12.77
N ASN A 246 11.79 -12.05 13.75
CA ASN A 246 12.01 -13.48 13.53
C ASN A 246 10.71 -14.28 13.40
N LEU A 247 9.57 -13.70 13.84
CA LEU A 247 8.28 -14.39 13.84
C LEU A 247 7.62 -14.33 12.47
N THR A 248 6.99 -15.43 12.08
CA THR A 248 6.15 -15.51 10.88
C THR A 248 4.73 -15.01 11.17
N LEU A 249 3.95 -14.74 10.13
CA LEU A 249 2.51 -14.43 10.29
C LEU A 249 1.75 -15.58 10.98
N LYS A 250 2.20 -16.83 10.77
CA LYS A 250 1.61 -18.00 11.44
C LYS A 250 1.87 -17.96 12.96
N ASP A 251 3.07 -17.56 13.38
CA ASP A 251 3.41 -17.43 14.80
C ASP A 251 2.56 -16.31 15.44
N TRP A 252 2.46 -15.16 14.77
CA TRP A 252 1.62 -14.05 15.23
C TRP A 252 0.15 -14.42 15.37
N LYS A 253 -0.39 -15.23 14.46
CA LYS A 253 -1.75 -15.74 14.54
C LYS A 253 -1.93 -16.61 15.78
N LYS A 254 -1.02 -17.55 16.04
CA LYS A 254 -1.06 -18.40 17.23
C LYS A 254 -0.99 -17.57 18.53
N ILE A 255 -0.05 -16.62 18.61
CA ILE A 255 0.07 -15.70 19.76
C ILE A 255 -1.25 -14.95 20.00
N TYR A 256 -1.90 -14.49 18.93
CA TYR A 256 -3.22 -13.82 19.05
C TYR A 256 -4.29 -14.79 19.61
N GLU A 257 -4.35 -16.00 19.12
CA GLU A 257 -5.32 -17.01 19.53
C GLU A 257 -5.17 -17.32 21.04
N GLU A 258 -3.95 -17.60 21.51
CA GLU A 258 -3.68 -17.90 22.93
C GLU A 258 -3.92 -16.70 23.86
N ILE A 259 -3.51 -15.50 23.48
CA ILE A 259 -3.77 -14.30 24.30
C ILE A 259 -5.27 -14.06 24.50
N ASN A 260 -6.14 -14.41 23.54
CA ASN A 260 -7.58 -14.16 23.60
C ASN A 260 -8.37 -15.31 24.21
N ILE A 261 -7.84 -16.52 24.28
CA ILE A 261 -8.50 -17.65 24.98
C ILE A 261 -8.53 -17.40 26.50
N GLU A 262 -7.55 -16.66 27.04
CA GLU A 262 -7.43 -16.34 28.45
C GLU A 262 -8.25 -15.11 28.90
N ASN A 263 -9.00 -14.44 28.02
CA ASN A 263 -9.89 -13.34 28.35
C ASN A 263 -11.35 -13.78 28.22
#